data_8923b9af998cfa821df696eba3d31428
#
_entry.id   8923b9af998cfa821df696eba3d31428
#
_cell.length_a   1.000
_cell.length_b   1.000
_cell.length_c   1.000
_cell.angle_alpha   90.00
_cell.angle_beta   90.00
_cell.angle_gamma   90.00
#
_symmetry.space_group_name_H-M   'P 1'
#
loop_
_entity.id
_entity.type
_entity.pdbx_description
1 polymer ?
#
loop_
_entity_poly.entity_id
_entity_poly.type
_entity_poly.pdbx_seq_one_letter_code
_entity_poly.pdbx_strand_id
1 'polypeptide(L)'
;MAAEIAEQPQVWRRLLDEGTDAIAAAAARIAERAPRFVLFVARGTSDHAALYAKYLVEITHGLPAGLVSPSTMTVYGARPDLRDVLYIAVSQSGGSPDLVQSVEVARQQGALTPAVTNNAGSALATAAEIHIDALAGAERSVAATKSYTAELLALYLLLERARGGDGRAADALPDLGAQVLASGELVRNVAQRYRFAQRLITTGRGYSYPTAREAALKLMETSYLSAQAFSGADLLHGPLATVDPQVPVLAVVPEGAGGDAMLPVLARLADRNADVFGVGAAPALENLAGGITLPSGVPDTLSSLLEILPLQQLALHLAIARGGDPDKPRGLRKVTETL
;
A
#
# COMPACT_ATOMS: atom_id res chain seq x y z
N MET A 1 8.79 -2.30 14.83
CA MET A 1 8.21 -3.04 13.70
C MET A 1 7.34 -4.22 14.14
N ALA A 2 7.85 -5.20 14.92
CA ALA A 2 7.05 -6.37 15.32
C ALA A 2 5.75 -6.00 16.07
N ALA A 3 5.85 -5.14 17.09
CA ALA A 3 4.67 -4.65 17.83
C ALA A 3 3.69 -3.89 16.93
N GLU A 4 4.21 -3.06 16.02
CA GLU A 4 3.41 -2.27 15.09
C GLU A 4 2.70 -3.12 14.04
N ILE A 5 3.31 -4.21 13.59
CA ILE A 5 2.63 -5.20 12.74
C ILE A 5 1.48 -5.86 13.52
N ALA A 6 1.70 -6.22 14.77
CA ALA A 6 0.67 -6.86 15.60
C ALA A 6 -0.49 -5.91 16.00
N GLU A 7 -0.25 -4.59 16.04
CA GLU A 7 -1.27 -3.58 16.37
C GLU A 7 -2.28 -3.32 15.24
N GLN A 8 -2.03 -3.76 14.01
CA GLN A 8 -2.84 -3.38 12.84
C GLN A 8 -4.35 -3.67 13.02
N PRO A 9 -4.77 -4.83 13.54
CA PRO A 9 -6.19 -5.08 13.79
C PRO A 9 -6.83 -4.05 14.73
N GLN A 10 -6.13 -3.64 15.79
CA GLN A 10 -6.63 -2.62 16.73
C GLN A 10 -6.65 -1.22 16.09
N VAL A 11 -5.68 -0.90 15.24
CA VAL A 11 -5.65 0.35 14.46
C VAL A 11 -6.86 0.44 13.54
N TRP A 12 -7.16 -0.63 12.82
CA TRP A 12 -8.33 -0.68 11.93
C TRP A 12 -9.64 -0.54 12.70
N ARG A 13 -9.77 -1.24 13.84
CA ARG A 13 -10.95 -1.10 14.70
C ARG A 13 -11.12 0.33 15.16
N ARG A 14 -10.06 0.97 15.65
CA ARG A 14 -10.09 2.38 16.06
C ARG A 14 -10.54 3.30 14.93
N LEU A 15 -10.00 3.12 13.72
CA LEU A 15 -10.39 3.94 12.57
C LEU A 15 -11.86 3.74 12.19
N LEU A 16 -12.37 2.51 12.27
CA LEU A 16 -13.78 2.19 12.04
C LEU A 16 -14.70 2.79 13.12
N ASP A 17 -14.27 2.77 14.38
CA ASP A 17 -15.07 3.25 15.51
C ASP A 17 -15.04 4.78 15.67
N GLU A 18 -13.86 5.40 15.48
CA GLU A 18 -13.62 6.82 15.81
C GLU A 18 -13.44 7.71 14.56
N GLY A 19 -13.05 7.16 13.42
CA GLY A 19 -12.70 7.92 12.21
C GLY A 19 -13.85 8.13 11.24
N THR A 20 -14.92 7.34 11.33
CA THR A 20 -15.96 7.26 10.28
C THR A 20 -16.75 8.55 10.11
N ASP A 21 -17.01 9.32 11.15
CA ASP A 21 -17.77 10.58 11.04
C ASP A 21 -16.98 11.66 10.31
N ALA A 22 -15.70 11.82 10.66
CA ALA A 22 -14.81 12.75 9.96
C ALA A 22 -14.61 12.38 8.48
N ILE A 23 -14.44 11.09 8.21
CA ILE A 23 -14.32 10.56 6.85
C ILE A 23 -15.63 10.77 6.08
N ALA A 24 -16.79 10.54 6.68
CA ALA A 24 -18.08 10.79 6.05
C ALA A 24 -18.29 12.27 5.69
N ALA A 25 -17.92 13.19 6.58
CA ALA A 25 -17.97 14.62 6.32
C ALA A 25 -17.04 15.03 5.17
N ALA A 26 -15.83 14.46 5.11
CA ALA A 26 -14.89 14.68 4.02
C ALA A 26 -15.44 14.13 2.69
N ALA A 27 -16.00 12.94 2.70
CA ALA A 27 -16.60 12.28 1.54
C ALA A 27 -17.79 13.08 0.97
N ALA A 28 -18.64 13.65 1.83
CA ALA A 28 -19.76 14.51 1.41
C ALA A 28 -19.25 15.75 0.65
N ARG A 29 -18.18 16.41 1.13
CA ARG A 29 -17.56 17.53 0.42
C ARG A 29 -16.97 17.14 -0.93
N ILE A 30 -16.39 15.94 -1.03
CA ILE A 30 -15.89 15.42 -2.31
C ILE A 30 -17.05 15.16 -3.27
N ALA A 31 -18.12 14.52 -2.79
CA ALA A 31 -19.31 14.24 -3.60
C ALA A 31 -19.98 15.54 -4.11
N GLU A 32 -20.10 16.57 -3.26
CA GLU A 32 -20.63 17.89 -3.62
C GLU A 32 -19.79 18.58 -4.71
N ARG A 33 -18.44 18.44 -4.61
CA ARG A 33 -17.53 19.03 -5.60
C ARG A 33 -17.60 18.33 -6.96
N ALA A 34 -18.05 17.07 -7.00
CA ALA A 34 -18.19 16.26 -8.21
C ALA A 34 -16.94 16.29 -9.13
N PRO A 35 -15.77 15.88 -8.64
CA PRO A 35 -14.53 16.00 -9.40
C PRO A 35 -14.59 15.15 -10.68
N ARG A 36 -13.99 15.64 -11.75
CA ARG A 36 -13.89 14.92 -13.02
C ARG A 36 -12.61 14.11 -13.14
N PHE A 37 -11.61 14.40 -12.31
CA PHE A 37 -10.30 13.76 -12.30
C PHE A 37 -9.77 13.66 -10.87
N VAL A 38 -9.04 12.59 -10.57
CA VAL A 38 -8.43 12.41 -9.24
C VAL A 38 -6.91 12.28 -9.38
N LEU A 39 -6.19 13.10 -8.65
CA LEU A 39 -4.74 13.05 -8.56
C LEU A 39 -4.32 12.70 -7.12
N PHE A 40 -3.34 11.82 -7.01
CA PHE A 40 -2.74 11.46 -5.73
C PHE A 40 -1.29 11.90 -5.69
N VAL A 41 -0.86 12.44 -4.53
CA VAL A 41 0.52 12.82 -4.29
C VAL A 41 1.01 12.21 -2.98
N ALA A 42 2.12 11.49 -3.05
CA ALA A 42 2.71 10.81 -1.90
C ALA A 42 4.19 10.50 -2.13
N ARG A 43 4.85 9.88 -1.14
CA ARG A 43 6.22 9.35 -1.22
C ARG A 43 6.33 8.01 -0.51
N GLY A 44 7.23 7.16 -0.98
CA GLY A 44 7.59 5.89 -0.33
C GLY A 44 6.39 4.98 -0.12
N THR A 45 6.21 4.51 1.10
CA THR A 45 5.09 3.64 1.51
C THR A 45 3.72 4.26 1.22
N SER A 46 3.54 5.56 1.52
CA SER A 46 2.28 6.26 1.23
C SER A 46 2.01 6.40 -0.28
N ASP A 47 3.03 6.36 -1.15
CA ASP A 47 2.84 6.32 -2.61
C ASP A 47 2.20 5.00 -3.07
N HIS A 48 2.48 3.90 -2.37
CA HIS A 48 1.81 2.63 -2.63
C HIS A 48 0.35 2.64 -2.13
N ALA A 49 0.05 3.33 -1.03
CA ALA A 49 -1.33 3.58 -0.61
C ALA A 49 -2.08 4.47 -1.61
N ALA A 50 -1.42 5.49 -2.15
CA ALA A 50 -1.95 6.33 -3.22
C ALA A 50 -2.20 5.53 -4.52
N LEU A 51 -1.31 4.61 -4.88
CA LEU A 51 -1.49 3.71 -6.02
C LEU A 51 -2.70 2.78 -5.83
N TYR A 52 -2.91 2.25 -4.63
CA TYR A 52 -4.11 1.47 -4.30
C TYR A 52 -5.37 2.32 -4.47
N ALA A 53 -5.39 3.53 -3.93
CA ALA A 53 -6.52 4.43 -4.05
C ALA A 53 -6.79 4.85 -5.51
N LYS A 54 -5.75 4.98 -6.33
CA LYS A 54 -5.87 5.18 -7.78
C LYS A 54 -6.68 4.04 -8.42
N TYR A 55 -6.37 2.77 -8.12
CA TYR A 55 -7.16 1.64 -8.61
C TYR A 55 -8.62 1.70 -8.11
N LEU A 56 -8.85 2.07 -6.84
CA LEU A 56 -10.21 2.24 -6.33
C LEU A 56 -10.99 3.25 -7.16
N VAL A 57 -10.41 4.41 -7.44
CA VAL A 57 -11.07 5.46 -8.23
C VAL A 57 -11.36 4.98 -9.65
N GLU A 58 -10.38 4.43 -10.34
CA GLU A 58 -10.55 3.99 -11.73
C GLU A 58 -11.59 2.88 -11.87
N ILE A 59 -11.62 1.93 -10.94
CA ILE A 59 -12.50 0.76 -11.01
C ILE A 59 -13.90 1.06 -10.45
N THR A 60 -14.00 1.71 -9.28
CA THR A 60 -15.28 1.85 -8.58
C THR A 60 -16.01 3.16 -8.86
N HIS A 61 -15.28 4.23 -9.19
CA HIS A 61 -15.88 5.52 -9.57
C HIS A 61 -15.95 5.71 -11.08
N GLY A 62 -15.18 4.94 -11.87
CA GLY A 62 -15.09 5.13 -13.32
C GLY A 62 -14.47 6.47 -13.71
N LEU A 63 -13.70 7.08 -12.82
CA LEU A 63 -13.02 8.36 -13.07
C LEU A 63 -11.54 8.10 -13.43
N PRO A 64 -10.97 8.88 -14.35
CA PRO A 64 -9.53 8.84 -14.57
C PRO A 64 -8.79 9.31 -13.33
N ALA A 65 -7.70 8.61 -12.98
CA ALA A 65 -6.86 8.95 -11.84
C ALA A 65 -5.36 8.82 -12.15
N GLY A 66 -4.53 9.59 -11.46
CA GLY A 66 -3.08 9.60 -11.66
C GLY A 66 -2.29 9.80 -10.37
N LEU A 67 -1.02 9.35 -10.40
CA LEU A 67 -0.02 9.72 -9.40
C LEU A 67 0.74 10.95 -9.90
N VAL A 68 0.93 11.93 -9.02
CA VAL A 68 1.64 13.18 -9.36
C VAL A 68 3.14 13.01 -9.11
N SER A 69 3.93 13.61 -9.97
CA SER A 69 5.35 13.88 -9.71
C SER A 69 5.48 15.26 -9.06
N PRO A 70 5.69 15.39 -7.74
CA PRO A 70 5.77 16.68 -7.07
C PRO A 70 6.79 17.64 -7.69
N SER A 71 7.87 17.10 -8.24
CA SER A 71 8.93 17.88 -8.90
C SER A 71 8.42 18.76 -10.05
N THR A 72 7.29 18.39 -10.70
CA THR A 72 6.71 19.24 -11.75
C THR A 72 6.32 20.62 -11.22
N MET A 73 5.80 20.67 -10.01
CA MET A 73 5.36 21.91 -9.34
C MET A 73 6.50 22.54 -8.52
N THR A 74 7.28 21.72 -7.80
CA THR A 74 8.27 22.19 -6.83
C THR A 74 9.60 22.59 -7.48
N VAL A 75 10.08 21.82 -8.46
CA VAL A 75 11.35 22.06 -9.14
C VAL A 75 11.16 22.82 -10.45
N TYR A 76 10.19 22.39 -11.27
CA TYR A 76 9.97 23.01 -12.59
C TYR A 76 8.97 24.17 -12.58
N GLY A 77 8.33 24.44 -11.43
CA GLY A 77 7.45 25.59 -11.26
C GLY A 77 6.14 25.53 -12.07
N ALA A 78 5.72 24.34 -12.52
CA ALA A 78 4.48 24.19 -13.26
C ALA A 78 3.25 24.62 -12.42
N ARG A 79 2.28 25.23 -13.09
CA ARG A 79 1.02 25.70 -12.51
C ARG A 79 -0.15 25.22 -13.39
N PRO A 80 -0.45 23.89 -13.33
CA PRO A 80 -1.54 23.34 -14.15
C PRO A 80 -2.89 23.87 -13.67
N ASP A 81 -3.87 23.99 -14.57
CA ASP A 81 -5.26 24.23 -14.19
C ASP A 81 -5.83 22.95 -13.56
N LEU A 82 -6.19 23.05 -12.28
CA LEU A 82 -6.70 21.92 -11.48
C LEU A 82 -8.15 22.13 -11.00
N ARG A 83 -8.88 23.02 -11.66
CA ARG A 83 -10.32 23.12 -11.44
C ARG A 83 -10.97 21.76 -11.75
N ASP A 84 -11.97 21.39 -10.96
CA ASP A 84 -12.65 20.08 -11.03
C ASP A 84 -11.74 18.85 -10.78
N VAL A 85 -10.55 19.06 -10.20
CA VAL A 85 -9.64 18.00 -9.79
C VAL A 85 -9.74 17.78 -8.27
N LEU A 86 -9.84 16.53 -7.86
CA LEU A 86 -9.61 16.08 -6.49
C LEU A 86 -8.13 15.74 -6.34
N TYR A 87 -7.40 16.47 -5.51
CA TYR A 87 -5.97 16.30 -5.32
C TYR A 87 -5.68 15.79 -3.93
N ILE A 88 -5.56 14.47 -3.77
CA ILE A 88 -5.41 13.78 -2.48
C ILE A 88 -3.94 13.61 -2.15
N ALA A 89 -3.51 14.15 -1.02
CA ALA A 89 -2.18 13.92 -0.47
C ALA A 89 -2.20 12.82 0.59
N VAL A 90 -1.20 11.91 0.56
CA VAL A 90 -1.06 10.82 1.53
C VAL A 90 0.34 10.86 2.12
N SER A 91 0.45 10.92 3.45
CA SER A 91 1.75 10.98 4.14
C SER A 91 1.62 10.65 5.62
N GLN A 92 2.29 9.61 6.08
CA GLN A 92 2.30 9.23 7.49
C GLN A 92 2.69 10.40 8.40
N SER A 93 3.79 11.09 8.12
CA SER A 93 4.31 12.18 8.95
C SER A 93 3.68 13.54 8.64
N GLY A 94 3.24 13.74 7.39
CA GLY A 94 2.77 15.02 6.89
C GLY A 94 3.83 16.13 6.87
N GLY A 95 5.12 15.76 6.94
CA GLY A 95 6.22 16.71 7.09
C GLY A 95 7.07 16.93 5.84
N SER A 96 6.82 16.22 4.73
CA SER A 96 7.65 16.33 3.50
C SER A 96 7.41 17.66 2.79
N PRO A 97 8.43 18.54 2.66
CA PRO A 97 8.25 19.88 2.11
C PRO A 97 7.71 19.91 0.67
N ASP A 98 8.15 18.97 -0.17
CA ASP A 98 7.68 18.85 -1.55
C ASP A 98 6.19 18.49 -1.64
N LEU A 99 5.67 17.67 -0.73
CA LEU A 99 4.25 17.35 -0.68
C LEU A 99 3.43 18.57 -0.21
N VAL A 100 3.89 19.27 0.83
CA VAL A 100 3.25 20.49 1.33
C VAL A 100 3.14 21.53 0.22
N GLN A 101 4.27 21.86 -0.42
CA GLN A 101 4.30 22.82 -1.53
C GLN A 101 3.42 22.39 -2.70
N SER A 102 3.41 21.08 -3.02
CA SER A 102 2.58 20.55 -4.11
C SER A 102 1.08 20.72 -3.83
N VAL A 103 0.64 20.50 -2.57
CA VAL A 103 -0.75 20.71 -2.14
C VAL A 103 -1.12 22.20 -2.16
N GLU A 104 -0.25 23.07 -1.69
CA GLU A 104 -0.47 24.53 -1.74
C GLU A 104 -0.66 25.01 -3.18
N VAL A 105 0.19 24.56 -4.09
CA VAL A 105 0.05 24.88 -5.51
C VAL A 105 -1.26 24.34 -6.07
N ALA A 106 -1.59 23.07 -5.79
CA ALA A 106 -2.83 22.47 -6.29
C ALA A 106 -4.07 23.24 -5.82
N ARG A 107 -4.10 23.62 -4.54
CA ARG A 107 -5.17 24.45 -3.97
C ARG A 107 -5.28 25.82 -4.64
N GLN A 108 -4.15 26.51 -4.87
CA GLN A 108 -4.12 27.79 -5.59
C GLN A 108 -4.60 27.66 -7.04
N GLN A 109 -4.44 26.49 -7.62
CA GLN A 109 -4.89 26.18 -9.00
C GLN A 109 -6.33 25.62 -9.06
N GLY A 110 -7.08 25.64 -7.95
CA GLY A 110 -8.50 25.34 -7.89
C GLY A 110 -8.89 23.90 -7.56
N ALA A 111 -7.93 23.03 -7.23
CA ALA A 111 -8.22 21.67 -6.79
C ALA A 111 -8.89 21.65 -5.41
N LEU A 112 -9.75 20.68 -5.15
CA LEU A 112 -10.10 20.27 -3.78
C LEU A 112 -8.97 19.41 -3.23
N THR A 113 -8.46 19.77 -2.06
CA THR A 113 -7.22 19.18 -1.51
C THR A 113 -7.43 18.47 -0.17
N PRO A 114 -7.87 17.20 -0.15
CA PRO A 114 -7.80 16.37 1.05
C PRO A 114 -6.37 15.89 1.33
N ALA A 115 -6.03 15.77 2.62
CA ALA A 115 -4.81 15.08 3.06
C ALA A 115 -5.15 13.98 4.06
N VAL A 116 -4.61 12.78 3.84
CA VAL A 116 -4.62 11.67 4.79
C VAL A 116 -3.26 11.63 5.48
N THR A 117 -3.22 11.88 6.78
CA THR A 117 -1.97 11.82 7.56
C THR A 117 -2.19 11.12 8.89
N ASN A 118 -1.11 10.73 9.55
CA ASN A 118 -1.15 10.20 10.92
C ASN A 118 -0.70 11.25 11.94
N ASN A 119 -0.74 12.54 11.56
CA ASN A 119 -0.36 13.67 12.40
C ASN A 119 -1.22 14.90 12.06
N ALA A 120 -2.26 15.12 12.84
CA ALA A 120 -3.19 16.25 12.66
C ALA A 120 -2.52 17.64 12.79
N GLY A 121 -1.39 17.71 13.50
CA GLY A 121 -0.61 18.95 13.64
C GLY A 121 0.45 19.16 12.54
N SER A 122 0.47 18.34 11.50
CA SER A 122 1.49 18.42 10.46
C SER A 122 1.29 19.60 9.51
N ALA A 123 2.38 20.00 8.85
CA ALA A 123 2.34 21.05 7.82
C ALA A 123 1.40 20.68 6.67
N LEU A 124 1.39 19.39 6.26
CA LEU A 124 0.51 18.91 5.21
C LEU A 124 -0.98 18.97 5.59
N ALA A 125 -1.31 18.61 6.84
CA ALA A 125 -2.68 18.73 7.36
C ALA A 125 -3.16 20.19 7.37
N THR A 126 -2.26 21.14 7.63
CA THR A 126 -2.55 22.58 7.62
C THR A 126 -2.70 23.13 6.19
N ALA A 127 -1.90 22.67 5.25
CA ALA A 127 -1.92 23.11 3.85
C ALA A 127 -3.17 22.65 3.09
N ALA A 128 -3.70 21.48 3.46
CA ALA A 128 -4.88 20.89 2.83
C ALA A 128 -6.19 21.56 3.29
N GLU A 129 -7.24 21.51 2.45
CA GLU A 129 -8.58 22.02 2.81
C GLU A 129 -9.38 21.04 3.67
N ILE A 130 -9.05 19.76 3.60
CA ILE A 130 -9.67 18.68 4.36
C ILE A 130 -8.56 17.84 4.94
N HIS A 131 -8.59 17.58 6.25
CA HIS A 131 -7.67 16.64 6.88
C HIS A 131 -8.42 15.40 7.35
N ILE A 132 -7.81 14.24 7.12
CA ILE A 132 -8.27 12.93 7.57
C ILE A 132 -7.13 12.32 8.38
N ASP A 133 -7.37 12.07 9.66
CA ASP A 133 -6.41 11.38 10.52
C ASP A 133 -6.53 9.85 10.29
N ALA A 134 -5.42 9.20 9.99
CA ALA A 134 -5.35 7.76 9.83
C ALA A 134 -5.46 6.99 11.17
N LEU A 135 -5.40 7.69 12.30
CA LEU A 135 -5.55 7.17 13.65
C LEU A 135 -4.65 5.95 13.97
N ALA A 136 -3.50 5.83 13.28
CA ALA A 136 -2.59 4.71 13.49
C ALA A 136 -1.82 4.78 14.82
N GLY A 137 -1.84 5.93 15.50
CA GLY A 137 -1.05 6.17 16.69
C GLY A 137 0.45 6.27 16.38
N ALA A 138 1.28 6.34 17.41
CA ALA A 138 2.72 6.52 17.22
C ALA A 138 3.35 5.29 16.54
N GLU A 139 4.05 5.51 15.42
CA GLU A 139 4.82 4.51 14.70
C GLU A 139 6.31 4.87 14.78
N ARG A 140 7.10 4.03 15.46
CA ARG A 140 8.50 4.29 15.83
C ARG A 140 9.50 3.68 14.86
N SER A 141 9.16 2.53 14.30
CA SER A 141 9.99 1.85 13.30
C SER A 141 10.19 2.74 12.08
N VAL A 142 11.39 2.76 11.52
CA VAL A 142 11.68 3.54 10.32
C VAL A 142 10.81 3.05 9.15
N ALA A 143 10.81 1.74 8.92
CA ALA A 143 9.96 1.11 7.93
C ALA A 143 8.50 1.14 8.40
N ALA A 144 7.64 1.85 7.69
CA ALA A 144 6.21 1.96 8.02
C ALA A 144 5.48 0.62 7.82
N THR A 145 4.55 0.32 8.72
CA THR A 145 3.72 -0.89 8.67
C THR A 145 2.26 -0.59 8.97
N LYS A 146 1.92 -0.26 10.23
CA LYS A 146 0.53 -0.01 10.63
C LYS A 146 -0.04 1.29 10.05
N SER A 147 0.79 2.31 9.87
CA SER A 147 0.32 3.55 9.23
C SER A 147 -0.04 3.31 7.76
N TYR A 148 0.70 2.46 7.04
CA TYR A 148 0.36 2.08 5.67
C TYR A 148 -1.03 1.48 5.57
N THR A 149 -1.35 0.47 6.38
CA THR A 149 -2.66 -0.17 6.32
C THR A 149 -3.77 0.72 6.87
N ALA A 150 -3.48 1.63 7.77
CA ALA A 150 -4.40 2.68 8.20
C ALA A 150 -4.70 3.67 7.05
N GLU A 151 -3.68 4.06 6.28
CA GLU A 151 -3.85 4.88 5.06
C GLU A 151 -4.72 4.16 4.02
N LEU A 152 -4.49 2.85 3.79
CA LEU A 152 -5.33 2.06 2.88
C LEU A 152 -6.79 2.08 3.32
N LEU A 153 -7.07 1.83 4.62
CA LEU A 153 -8.44 1.79 5.15
C LEU A 153 -9.09 3.17 5.11
N ALA A 154 -8.37 4.23 5.48
CA ALA A 154 -8.89 5.60 5.42
C ALA A 154 -9.25 6.01 3.98
N LEU A 155 -8.39 5.68 3.01
CA LEU A 155 -8.65 5.95 1.60
C LEU A 155 -9.83 5.13 1.07
N TYR A 156 -9.92 3.84 1.44
CA TYR A 156 -11.08 3.02 1.09
C TYR A 156 -12.37 3.62 1.62
N LEU A 157 -12.45 3.94 2.92
CA LEU A 157 -13.64 4.49 3.54
C LEU A 157 -14.03 5.84 2.94
N LEU A 158 -13.04 6.70 2.67
CA LEU A 158 -13.26 8.00 2.04
C LEU A 158 -13.90 7.85 0.65
N LEU A 159 -13.30 7.04 -0.20
CA LEU A 159 -13.76 6.83 -1.57
C LEU A 159 -15.08 6.06 -1.60
N GLU A 160 -15.24 5.02 -0.77
CA GLU A 160 -16.47 4.26 -0.66
C GLU A 160 -17.65 5.16 -0.28
N ARG A 161 -17.47 6.03 0.73
CA ARG A 161 -18.51 6.98 1.14
C ARG A 161 -18.75 8.09 0.13
N ALA A 162 -17.72 8.53 -0.58
CA ALA A 162 -17.88 9.56 -1.62
C ALA A 162 -18.75 9.10 -2.79
N ARG A 163 -18.83 7.79 -3.06
CA ARG A 163 -19.73 7.20 -4.05
C ARG A 163 -21.09 6.75 -3.48
N GLY A 164 -21.35 7.02 -2.20
CA GLY A 164 -22.62 6.70 -1.55
C GLY A 164 -22.66 5.33 -0.83
N GLY A 165 -21.56 4.61 -0.74
CA GLY A 165 -21.44 3.38 0.04
C GLY A 165 -21.39 3.63 1.56
N ASP A 166 -21.60 2.59 2.35
CA ASP A 166 -21.63 2.67 3.82
C ASP A 166 -20.33 2.22 4.51
N GLY A 167 -19.36 1.68 3.74
CA GLY A 167 -18.08 1.19 4.24
C GLY A 167 -18.13 -0.09 5.07
N ARG A 168 -19.32 -0.68 5.32
CA ARG A 168 -19.50 -1.84 6.21
C ARG A 168 -18.77 -3.11 5.78
N ALA A 169 -18.39 -3.20 4.51
CA ALA A 169 -17.56 -4.31 4.04
C ALA A 169 -16.21 -4.40 4.79
N ALA A 170 -15.76 -3.29 5.39
CA ALA A 170 -14.54 -3.24 6.18
C ALA A 170 -14.70 -3.70 7.65
N ASP A 171 -15.92 -3.88 8.16
CA ASP A 171 -16.18 -4.17 9.58
C ASP A 171 -15.51 -5.48 10.05
N ALA A 172 -15.35 -6.47 9.16
CA ALA A 172 -14.72 -7.75 9.48
C ALA A 172 -13.18 -7.70 9.45
N LEU A 173 -12.56 -6.65 8.88
CA LEU A 173 -11.11 -6.58 8.68
C LEU A 173 -10.28 -6.77 9.95
N PRO A 174 -10.64 -6.19 11.13
CA PRO A 174 -9.85 -6.39 12.35
C PRO A 174 -9.72 -7.88 12.74
N ASP A 175 -10.80 -8.63 12.65
CA ASP A 175 -10.81 -10.04 13.03
C ASP A 175 -10.10 -10.91 11.98
N LEU A 176 -10.31 -10.63 10.69
CA LEU A 176 -9.59 -11.27 9.60
C LEU A 176 -8.08 -10.97 9.64
N GLY A 177 -7.70 -9.74 9.94
CA GLY A 177 -6.30 -9.34 10.11
C GLY A 177 -5.62 -10.08 11.26
N ALA A 178 -6.30 -10.23 12.39
CA ALA A 178 -5.80 -11.03 13.52
C ALA A 178 -5.59 -12.50 13.14
N GLN A 179 -6.51 -13.07 12.35
CA GLN A 179 -6.39 -14.43 11.82
C GLN A 179 -5.17 -14.57 10.89
N VAL A 180 -4.97 -13.63 9.97
CA VAL A 180 -3.80 -13.66 9.04
C VAL A 180 -2.49 -13.54 9.81
N LEU A 181 -2.41 -12.66 10.80
CA LEU A 181 -1.21 -12.48 11.62
C LEU A 181 -0.80 -13.74 12.42
N ALA A 182 -1.74 -14.65 12.68
CA ALA A 182 -1.45 -15.93 13.32
C ALA A 182 -0.54 -16.85 12.47
N SER A 183 -0.35 -16.58 11.17
CA SER A 183 0.55 -17.32 10.27
C SER A 183 2.06 -17.07 10.52
N GLY A 184 2.43 -16.29 11.50
CA GLY A 184 3.81 -15.79 11.74
C GLY A 184 4.88 -16.88 11.85
N GLU A 185 4.56 -18.08 12.33
CA GLU A 185 5.53 -19.18 12.39
C GLU A 185 5.91 -19.69 10.99
N LEU A 186 4.92 -19.88 10.11
CA LEU A 186 5.16 -20.26 8.73
C LEU A 186 5.98 -19.21 8.00
N VAL A 187 5.67 -17.93 8.19
CA VAL A 187 6.40 -16.81 7.59
C VAL A 187 7.86 -16.78 8.08
N ARG A 188 8.12 -17.10 9.36
CA ARG A 188 9.48 -17.21 9.90
C ARG A 188 10.30 -18.29 9.21
N ASN A 189 9.69 -19.44 8.92
CA ASN A 189 10.35 -20.53 8.20
C ASN A 189 10.72 -20.12 6.77
N VAL A 190 9.82 -19.38 6.08
CA VAL A 190 10.08 -18.80 4.76
C VAL A 190 11.23 -17.80 4.80
N ALA A 191 11.31 -16.96 5.83
CA ALA A 191 12.42 -16.04 6.01
C ALA A 191 13.77 -16.75 6.14
N GLN A 192 13.83 -17.91 6.81
CA GLN A 192 15.05 -18.73 6.87
C GLN A 192 15.43 -19.29 5.50
N ARG A 193 14.46 -19.68 4.69
CA ARG A 193 14.69 -20.16 3.32
C ARG A 193 15.35 -19.10 2.45
N TYR A 194 14.89 -17.84 2.54
CA TYR A 194 15.33 -16.74 1.69
C TYR A 194 16.46 -15.89 2.26
N ARG A 195 17.01 -16.24 3.44
CA ARG A 195 18.03 -15.42 4.11
C ARG A 195 19.30 -15.16 3.31
N PHE A 196 19.63 -16.02 2.34
CA PHE A 196 20.80 -15.87 1.46
C PHE A 196 20.48 -15.23 0.10
N ALA A 197 19.21 -14.97 -0.21
CA ALA A 197 18.85 -14.29 -1.44
C ALA A 197 19.51 -12.91 -1.51
N GLN A 198 19.99 -12.53 -2.68
CA GLN A 198 20.53 -11.19 -2.94
C GLN A 198 19.55 -10.31 -3.71
N ARG A 199 18.70 -10.94 -4.49
CA ARG A 199 17.64 -10.31 -5.28
C ARG A 199 16.34 -11.11 -5.11
N LEU A 200 15.22 -10.43 -5.32
CA LEU A 200 13.90 -11.01 -5.19
C LEU A 200 12.92 -10.22 -6.05
N ILE A 201 11.93 -10.89 -6.60
CA ILE A 201 10.85 -10.26 -7.37
C ILE A 201 9.56 -10.36 -6.56
N THR A 202 8.78 -9.30 -6.55
CA THR A 202 7.41 -9.29 -6.05
C THR A 202 6.46 -8.97 -7.20
N THR A 203 5.29 -9.61 -7.24
CA THR A 203 4.33 -9.39 -8.32
C THR A 203 2.90 -9.55 -7.84
N GLY A 204 2.01 -8.79 -8.43
CA GLY A 204 0.56 -8.82 -8.19
C GLY A 204 -0.15 -8.05 -9.30
N ARG A 205 -1.47 -8.08 -9.31
CA ARG A 205 -2.28 -7.42 -10.35
C ARG A 205 -3.42 -6.63 -9.72
N GLY A 206 -3.84 -5.52 -10.39
CA GLY A 206 -4.92 -4.68 -9.86
C GLY A 206 -4.60 -4.17 -8.47
N TYR A 207 -5.52 -4.36 -7.52
CA TYR A 207 -5.35 -3.93 -6.13
C TYR A 207 -4.14 -4.56 -5.41
N SER A 208 -3.67 -5.72 -5.86
CA SER A 208 -2.50 -6.40 -5.28
C SER A 208 -1.15 -5.90 -5.80
N TYR A 209 -1.13 -5.10 -6.87
CA TYR A 209 0.13 -4.52 -7.36
C TYR A 209 0.75 -3.51 -6.37
N PRO A 210 -0.01 -2.60 -5.76
CA PRO A 210 0.49 -1.79 -4.64
C PRO A 210 1.07 -2.61 -3.49
N THR A 211 0.43 -3.72 -3.12
CA THR A 211 0.95 -4.66 -2.10
C THR A 211 2.30 -5.25 -2.52
N ALA A 212 2.44 -5.68 -3.77
CA ALA A 212 3.72 -6.17 -4.28
C ALA A 212 4.82 -5.09 -4.22
N ARG A 213 4.51 -3.84 -4.58
CA ARG A 213 5.44 -2.71 -4.46
C ARG A 213 5.85 -2.44 -3.03
N GLU A 214 4.88 -2.45 -2.11
CA GLU A 214 5.16 -2.21 -0.69
C GLU A 214 6.00 -3.33 -0.08
N ALA A 215 5.74 -4.59 -0.43
CA ALA A 215 6.55 -5.72 -0.01
C ALA A 215 8.00 -5.58 -0.47
N ALA A 216 8.24 -5.22 -1.74
CA ALA A 216 9.59 -4.97 -2.25
C ALA A 216 10.28 -3.85 -1.47
N LEU A 217 9.58 -2.73 -1.22
CA LEU A 217 10.13 -1.61 -0.45
C LEU A 217 10.53 -2.05 0.96
N LYS A 218 9.67 -2.79 1.68
CA LYS A 218 9.99 -3.29 3.03
C LYS A 218 11.23 -4.19 3.02
N LEU A 219 11.37 -5.06 2.02
CA LEU A 219 12.54 -5.92 1.87
C LEU A 219 13.82 -5.13 1.54
N MET A 220 13.74 -4.08 0.74
CA MET A 220 14.86 -3.16 0.49
C MET A 220 15.28 -2.43 1.77
N GLU A 221 14.33 -1.86 2.49
CA GLU A 221 14.57 -1.04 3.69
C GLU A 221 15.16 -1.85 4.84
N THR A 222 14.62 -3.05 5.11
CA THR A 222 14.94 -3.82 6.32
C THR A 222 15.99 -4.90 6.10
N SER A 223 16.09 -5.45 4.89
CA SER A 223 16.94 -6.59 4.57
C SER A 223 17.99 -6.29 3.50
N TYR A 224 17.99 -5.07 2.96
CA TYR A 224 18.95 -4.60 1.95
C TYR A 224 18.99 -5.47 0.69
N LEU A 225 17.85 -6.07 0.34
CA LEU A 225 17.68 -6.88 -0.85
C LEU A 225 17.49 -5.98 -2.08
N SER A 226 18.01 -6.39 -3.23
CA SER A 226 17.60 -5.84 -4.52
C SER A 226 16.23 -6.43 -4.88
N ALA A 227 15.17 -5.92 -4.25
CA ALA A 227 13.81 -6.36 -4.49
C ALA A 227 13.16 -5.49 -5.57
N GLN A 228 12.59 -6.15 -6.59
CA GLN A 228 11.92 -5.47 -7.71
C GLN A 228 10.44 -5.87 -7.75
N ALA A 229 9.57 -4.88 -7.89
CA ALA A 229 8.13 -5.11 -8.00
C ALA A 229 7.64 -4.86 -9.42
N PHE A 230 6.88 -5.80 -9.96
CA PHE A 230 6.24 -5.67 -11.27
C PHE A 230 4.76 -6.00 -11.16
N SER A 231 3.91 -5.31 -11.94
CA SER A 231 2.59 -5.86 -12.19
C SER A 231 2.72 -7.17 -12.97
N GLY A 232 1.78 -8.10 -12.80
CA GLY A 232 1.87 -9.37 -13.50
C GLY A 232 2.00 -9.21 -15.02
N ALA A 233 1.37 -8.18 -15.61
CA ALA A 233 1.52 -7.88 -17.03
C ALA A 233 2.93 -7.40 -17.37
N ASP A 234 3.44 -6.41 -16.63
CA ASP A 234 4.75 -5.82 -16.89
C ASP A 234 5.88 -6.85 -16.68
N LEU A 235 5.71 -7.78 -15.73
CA LEU A 235 6.64 -8.89 -15.54
C LEU A 235 6.82 -9.70 -16.82
N LEU A 236 5.75 -9.95 -17.57
CA LEU A 236 5.79 -10.71 -18.82
C LEU A 236 6.41 -9.92 -19.99
N HIS A 237 6.48 -8.60 -19.91
CA HIS A 237 6.99 -7.71 -20.94
C HIS A 237 8.48 -7.36 -20.79
N GLY A 238 9.32 -8.36 -20.55
CA GLY A 238 10.78 -8.24 -20.46
C GLY A 238 11.37 -8.70 -19.13
N PRO A 239 10.94 -8.19 -17.95
CA PRO A 239 11.53 -8.57 -16.67
C PRO A 239 11.52 -10.06 -16.35
N LEU A 240 10.60 -10.84 -16.94
CA LEU A 240 10.57 -12.30 -16.83
C LEU A 240 11.92 -12.94 -17.24
N ALA A 241 12.71 -12.28 -18.07
CA ALA A 241 14.05 -12.77 -18.45
C ALA A 241 15.01 -12.85 -17.25
N THR A 242 14.77 -12.10 -16.17
CA THR A 242 15.58 -12.10 -14.94
C THR A 242 15.20 -13.20 -13.96
N VAL A 243 14.10 -13.92 -14.23
CA VAL A 243 13.60 -15.02 -13.40
C VAL A 243 14.34 -16.31 -13.73
N ASP A 244 14.93 -16.91 -12.72
CA ASP A 244 15.54 -18.23 -12.76
C ASP A 244 15.28 -18.96 -11.41
N PRO A 245 15.62 -20.25 -11.27
CA PRO A 245 15.37 -21.00 -10.02
C PRO A 245 16.06 -20.43 -8.76
N GLN A 246 17.02 -19.52 -8.91
CA GLN A 246 17.74 -18.92 -7.78
C GLN A 246 17.16 -17.56 -7.37
N VAL A 247 16.18 -17.04 -8.10
CA VAL A 247 15.52 -15.76 -7.82
C VAL A 247 14.14 -16.04 -7.22
N PRO A 248 13.96 -15.87 -5.89
CA PRO A 248 12.64 -15.99 -5.29
C PRO A 248 11.65 -15.01 -5.88
N VAL A 249 10.41 -15.46 -6.09
CA VAL A 249 9.29 -14.64 -6.53
C VAL A 249 8.21 -14.69 -5.46
N LEU A 250 7.82 -13.54 -4.91
CA LEU A 250 6.64 -13.40 -4.06
C LEU A 250 5.46 -12.97 -4.93
N ALA A 251 4.47 -13.84 -5.06
CA ALA A 251 3.28 -13.59 -5.87
C ALA A 251 2.06 -13.32 -4.97
N VAL A 252 1.36 -12.21 -5.21
CA VAL A 252 0.12 -11.87 -4.52
C VAL A 252 -1.05 -12.24 -5.44
N VAL A 253 -1.87 -13.20 -5.00
CA VAL A 253 -2.90 -13.85 -5.83
C VAL A 253 -4.19 -14.03 -5.02
N PRO A 254 -4.93 -12.95 -4.68
CA PRO A 254 -6.18 -13.05 -3.93
C PRO A 254 -7.29 -13.73 -4.73
N GLU A 255 -8.44 -13.92 -4.12
CA GLU A 255 -9.69 -14.21 -4.85
C GLU A 255 -10.06 -13.01 -5.73
N GLY A 256 -10.77 -13.26 -6.84
CA GLY A 256 -11.33 -12.23 -7.71
C GLY A 256 -10.50 -11.91 -8.93
N ALA A 257 -10.88 -10.84 -9.63
CA ALA A 257 -10.37 -10.53 -10.96
C ALA A 257 -8.85 -10.29 -11.00
N GLY A 258 -8.29 -9.68 -9.95
CA GLY A 258 -6.85 -9.45 -9.83
C GLY A 258 -6.08 -10.76 -9.72
N GLY A 259 -6.56 -11.70 -8.90
CA GLY A 259 -5.97 -13.02 -8.71
C GLY A 259 -6.10 -13.90 -9.95
N ASP A 260 -7.27 -13.93 -10.58
CA ASP A 260 -7.51 -14.69 -11.83
C ASP A 260 -6.54 -14.23 -12.93
N ALA A 261 -6.30 -12.92 -13.03
CA ALA A 261 -5.35 -12.36 -14.00
C ALA A 261 -3.88 -12.72 -13.70
N MET A 262 -3.56 -13.21 -12.49
CA MET A 262 -2.24 -13.72 -12.14
C MET A 262 -2.02 -15.18 -12.52
N LEU A 263 -3.05 -15.99 -12.75
CA LEU A 263 -2.91 -17.42 -13.07
C LEU A 263 -2.03 -17.67 -14.32
N PRO A 264 -2.21 -16.94 -15.43
CA PRO A 264 -1.29 -17.07 -16.57
C PRO A 264 0.16 -16.65 -16.25
N VAL A 265 0.34 -15.71 -15.33
CA VAL A 265 1.67 -15.27 -14.89
C VAL A 265 2.35 -16.37 -14.09
N LEU A 266 1.63 -17.03 -13.18
CA LEU A 266 2.13 -18.18 -12.41
C LEU A 266 2.54 -19.34 -13.35
N ALA A 267 1.76 -19.63 -14.39
CA ALA A 267 2.12 -20.63 -15.40
C ALA A 267 3.45 -20.29 -16.09
N ARG A 268 3.66 -19.03 -16.47
CA ARG A 268 4.92 -18.58 -17.09
C ARG A 268 6.11 -18.61 -16.14
N LEU A 269 5.87 -18.40 -14.83
CA LEU A 269 6.91 -18.57 -13.79
C LEU A 269 7.26 -20.05 -13.61
N ALA A 270 6.26 -20.95 -13.65
CA ALA A 270 6.45 -22.38 -13.58
C ALA A 270 7.28 -22.92 -14.77
N ASP A 271 7.04 -22.43 -16.01
CA ASP A 271 7.83 -22.76 -17.20
C ASP A 271 9.33 -22.46 -17.01
N ARG A 272 9.68 -21.58 -16.08
CA ARG A 272 11.06 -21.19 -15.74
C ARG A 272 11.60 -21.88 -14.50
N ASN A 273 10.85 -22.80 -13.91
CA ASN A 273 11.17 -23.44 -12.64
C ASN A 273 11.44 -22.40 -11.52
N ALA A 274 10.72 -21.28 -11.53
CA ALA A 274 10.89 -20.22 -10.55
C ALA A 274 10.50 -20.69 -9.14
N ASP A 275 11.25 -20.25 -8.13
CA ASP A 275 10.88 -20.45 -6.73
C ASP A 275 9.82 -19.43 -6.32
N VAL A 276 8.54 -19.79 -6.47
CA VAL A 276 7.40 -18.91 -6.21
C VAL A 276 6.79 -19.21 -4.86
N PHE A 277 6.72 -18.19 -4.00
CA PHE A 277 5.95 -18.20 -2.76
C PHE A 277 4.75 -17.28 -2.90
N GLY A 278 3.55 -17.81 -2.63
CA GLY A 278 2.29 -17.09 -2.85
C GLY A 278 1.68 -16.54 -1.56
N VAL A 279 0.95 -15.43 -1.69
CA VAL A 279 0.01 -14.91 -0.68
C VAL A 279 -1.33 -14.72 -1.37
N GLY A 280 -2.38 -15.42 -0.93
CA GLY A 280 -3.66 -15.29 -1.59
C GLY A 280 -4.61 -16.47 -1.42
N ALA A 281 -5.42 -16.74 -2.46
CA ALA A 281 -6.44 -17.77 -2.46
C ALA A 281 -5.85 -19.18 -2.48
N ALA A 282 -6.39 -20.10 -1.68
CA ALA A 282 -5.91 -21.48 -1.56
C ALA A 282 -5.73 -22.20 -2.90
N PRO A 283 -6.69 -22.16 -3.86
CA PRO A 283 -6.51 -22.84 -5.14
C PRO A 283 -5.35 -22.32 -5.97
N ALA A 284 -5.03 -21.02 -5.88
CA ALA A 284 -3.92 -20.42 -6.63
C ALA A 284 -2.55 -20.82 -6.06
N LEU A 285 -2.49 -21.28 -4.81
CA LEU A 285 -1.25 -21.63 -4.11
C LEU A 285 -0.87 -23.11 -4.22
N GLU A 286 -1.78 -23.99 -4.64
CA GLU A 286 -1.61 -25.45 -4.60
C GLU A 286 -0.35 -25.98 -5.30
N ASN A 287 0.06 -25.32 -6.38
CA ASN A 287 1.21 -25.75 -7.21
C ASN A 287 2.45 -24.86 -7.01
N LEU A 288 2.47 -24.00 -5.99
CA LEU A 288 3.60 -23.17 -5.68
C LEU A 288 4.57 -23.83 -4.70
N ALA A 289 5.76 -23.30 -4.57
CA ALA A 289 6.76 -23.79 -3.62
C ALA A 289 6.36 -23.61 -2.15
N GLY A 290 5.31 -22.84 -1.90
CA GLY A 290 4.67 -22.59 -0.62
C GLY A 290 3.80 -21.33 -0.67
N GLY A 291 3.03 -21.07 0.38
CA GLY A 291 2.20 -19.87 0.42
C GLY A 291 1.49 -19.67 1.75
N ILE A 292 0.94 -18.48 1.90
CA ILE A 292 0.01 -18.09 2.98
C ILE A 292 -1.37 -17.93 2.37
N THR A 293 -2.29 -18.80 2.80
CA THR A 293 -3.69 -18.70 2.40
C THR A 293 -4.37 -17.56 3.18
N LEU A 294 -5.03 -16.66 2.44
CA LEU A 294 -5.84 -15.60 3.01
C LEU A 294 -7.27 -16.08 3.25
N PRO A 295 -8.03 -15.47 4.18
CA PRO A 295 -9.44 -15.70 4.35
C PRO A 295 -10.21 -15.49 3.03
N SER A 296 -11.17 -16.39 2.76
CA SER A 296 -12.04 -16.30 1.57
C SER A 296 -13.19 -15.31 1.77
N GLY A 297 -13.79 -14.87 0.66
CA GLY A 297 -14.97 -13.99 0.67
C GLY A 297 -14.66 -12.54 1.01
N VAL A 298 -13.38 -12.14 0.97
CA VAL A 298 -12.98 -10.74 1.15
C VAL A 298 -13.12 -10.01 -0.20
N PRO A 299 -13.81 -8.87 -0.25
CA PRO A 299 -13.88 -8.08 -1.48
C PRO A 299 -12.49 -7.71 -2.02
N ASP A 300 -12.28 -7.78 -3.34
CA ASP A 300 -11.02 -7.38 -4.01
C ASP A 300 -10.52 -6.01 -3.53
N THR A 301 -11.44 -5.07 -3.31
CA THR A 301 -11.13 -3.71 -2.84
C THR A 301 -10.49 -3.67 -1.46
N LEU A 302 -10.62 -4.71 -0.64
CA LEU A 302 -10.11 -4.79 0.72
C LEU A 302 -8.98 -5.81 0.88
N SER A 303 -8.72 -6.63 -0.14
CA SER A 303 -7.73 -7.72 -0.08
C SER A 303 -6.32 -7.21 0.27
N SER A 304 -5.92 -6.04 -0.26
CA SER A 304 -4.60 -5.44 -0.03
C SER A 304 -4.26 -5.22 1.45
N LEU A 305 -5.29 -4.97 2.31
CA LEU A 305 -5.07 -4.82 3.74
C LEU A 305 -4.61 -6.13 4.40
N LEU A 306 -5.13 -7.26 3.93
CA LEU A 306 -4.77 -8.58 4.45
C LEU A 306 -3.51 -9.13 3.80
N GLU A 307 -3.33 -8.91 2.49
CA GLU A 307 -2.20 -9.38 1.69
C GLU A 307 -0.85 -8.91 2.22
N ILE A 308 -0.79 -7.65 2.68
CA ILE A 308 0.47 -7.05 3.12
C ILE A 308 0.94 -7.58 4.47
N LEU A 309 0.06 -8.09 5.33
CA LEU A 309 0.39 -8.52 6.69
C LEU A 309 1.47 -9.62 6.72
N PRO A 310 1.33 -10.76 6.00
CA PRO A 310 2.36 -11.79 5.99
C PRO A 310 3.66 -11.31 5.30
N LEU A 311 3.56 -10.37 4.36
CA LEU A 311 4.73 -9.79 3.69
C LEU A 311 5.52 -8.83 4.59
N GLN A 312 4.85 -8.08 5.46
CA GLN A 312 5.49 -7.30 6.53
C GLN A 312 6.15 -8.21 7.58
N GLN A 313 5.49 -9.31 7.97
CA GLN A 313 6.09 -10.32 8.85
C GLN A 313 7.32 -10.96 8.18
N LEU A 314 7.27 -11.24 6.87
CA LEU A 314 8.40 -11.77 6.13
C LEU A 314 9.59 -10.79 6.14
N ALA A 315 9.35 -9.51 5.88
CA ALA A 315 10.39 -8.48 5.92
C ALA A 315 11.03 -8.37 7.32
N LEU A 316 10.22 -8.41 8.37
CA LEU A 316 10.68 -8.43 9.77
C LEU A 316 11.59 -9.64 10.04
N HIS A 317 11.09 -10.86 9.76
CA HIS A 317 11.83 -12.08 10.07
C HIS A 317 13.06 -12.26 9.19
N LEU A 318 13.01 -11.80 7.95
CA LEU A 318 14.15 -11.85 7.05
C LEU A 318 15.26 -10.90 7.49
N ALA A 319 14.92 -9.68 7.94
CA ALA A 319 15.90 -8.76 8.53
C ALA A 319 16.62 -9.40 9.72
N ILE A 320 15.88 -10.01 10.64
CA ILE A 320 16.44 -10.71 11.81
C ILE A 320 17.31 -11.90 11.37
N ALA A 321 16.82 -12.73 10.43
CA ALA A 321 17.55 -13.90 9.93
C ALA A 321 18.88 -13.52 9.24
N ARG A 322 18.98 -12.30 8.73
CA ARG A 322 20.18 -11.71 8.11
C ARG A 322 21.07 -10.97 9.11
N GLY A 323 20.71 -10.95 10.41
CA GLY A 323 21.47 -10.28 11.47
C GLY A 323 21.25 -8.75 11.51
N GLY A 324 20.21 -8.24 10.86
CA GLY A 324 19.84 -6.83 10.86
C GLY A 324 18.90 -6.45 12.01
N ASP A 325 18.77 -5.15 12.23
CA ASP A 325 17.78 -4.55 13.13
C ASP A 325 16.66 -3.93 12.30
N PRO A 326 15.44 -4.53 12.24
CA PRO A 326 14.34 -4.03 11.44
C PRO A 326 13.79 -2.68 11.92
N ASP A 327 14.06 -2.29 13.19
CA ASP A 327 13.62 -1.02 13.73
C ASP A 327 14.57 0.14 13.39
N LYS A 328 15.86 -0.19 13.13
CA LYS A 328 16.91 0.80 12.84
C LYS A 328 17.72 0.41 11.60
N PRO A 329 17.10 0.41 10.42
CA PRO A 329 17.81 0.08 9.19
C PRO A 329 18.89 1.12 8.90
N ARG A 330 20.05 0.65 8.41
CA ARG A 330 21.19 1.51 8.10
C ARG A 330 20.86 2.52 6.99
N GLY A 331 21.31 3.75 7.18
CA GLY A 331 21.20 4.80 6.15
C GLY A 331 19.81 5.40 5.98
N LEU A 332 18.81 4.96 6.75
CA LEU A 332 17.45 5.50 6.70
C LEU A 332 17.11 6.28 7.98
N ARG A 333 16.21 7.24 7.82
CA ARG A 333 15.60 8.01 8.90
C ARG A 333 14.08 7.91 8.78
N LYS A 334 13.37 8.10 9.93
CA LYS A 334 11.89 8.00 9.94
C LYS A 334 11.21 9.06 9.06
N VAL A 335 11.78 10.24 8.97
CA VAL A 335 11.32 11.31 8.07
C VAL A 335 12.45 11.66 7.12
N THR A 336 12.14 11.68 5.84
CA THR A 336 13.05 12.13 4.79
C THR A 336 12.57 13.47 4.27
N GLU A 337 13.45 14.46 4.35
CA GLU A 337 13.21 15.79 3.78
C GLU A 337 13.68 15.80 2.32
N THR A 338 12.73 15.97 1.40
CA THR A 338 12.99 16.14 -0.05
C THR A 338 12.50 17.50 -0.50
N LEU A 339 13.28 18.16 -1.35
CA LEU A 339 12.93 19.43 -2.01
C LEU A 339 12.58 19.18 -3.47
#